data_33140dfcf477389a9e7553d72d5b5264
#
_entry.id   33140dfcf477389a9e7553d72d5b5264
#
_cell.length_a   1.000
_cell.length_b   1.000
_cell.length_c   1.000
_cell.angle_alpha   90.00
_cell.angle_beta   90.00
_cell.angle_gamma   90.00
#
_symmetry.space_group_name_H-M   'P 1'
#
loop_
_entity.id
_entity.type
_entity.pdbx_description
1 polymer ?
#
loop_
_entity_poly.entity_id
_entity_poly.type
_entity_poly.pdbx_seq_one_letter_code
_entity_poly.pdbx_strand_id
1 'polypeptide(L)'
;VNHMGNPVYAICGFENTLVDAIKDPKKLPLFISVDPFINETSALADYIVPDTVTYESWGIGAPWADVVAKSSTVRWPVVEPATARTTDGKPVSFESFVFAVAKQLGLPGFGKNAMSTKEGEPLDLESSEDFYLRGMCNIAYQAGKPVPEASEDDIAITGLTRWMPDLEKRLKPEEVRRVAMVMSRGGRFDKIDDAWNGEQVKAAHKFPVQLWHEGLAKMRHSMTGERYVGCPTWYPTRFASGTSMREHFPESDWPLTLSSYKSNLMSSMSIAASRLRQVHPHNPISLNRDDAARLGIANGDRIEVSTPGARVQGVALVRGGIAQGAVAIEYGYGHKQLGAVAHTVDGKLTAHNPQHGQGVNLNSLGFADPTRPAKDNVWIDWVSGAVVRQGLPVKVRRV
;
A
#
# COMPACT_ATOMS: atom_id res chain seq x y z
N VAL A 1 -13.77 -10.14 -3.14
CA VAL A 1 -12.39 -10.28 -3.66
C VAL A 1 -11.48 -9.35 -2.89
N ASN A 2 -10.34 -9.88 -2.42
CA ASN A 2 -9.25 -9.10 -1.83
C ASN A 2 -8.08 -9.10 -2.80
N HIS A 3 -7.54 -7.92 -3.14
CA HIS A 3 -6.38 -7.80 -4.01
C HIS A 3 -5.25 -7.10 -3.27
N MET A 4 -4.12 -7.79 -3.13
CA MET A 4 -2.88 -7.32 -2.47
C MET A 4 -3.10 -6.68 -1.08
N GLY A 5 -4.19 -7.01 -0.42
CA GLY A 5 -4.57 -6.49 0.88
C GLY A 5 -4.28 -7.48 2.00
N ASN A 6 -3.81 -6.99 3.15
CA ASN A 6 -3.64 -7.81 4.35
C ASN A 6 -4.32 -7.17 5.58
N PRO A 7 -5.66 -7.03 5.54
CA PRO A 7 -6.41 -6.42 6.64
C PRO A 7 -6.29 -7.19 7.96
N VAL A 8 -6.16 -8.51 7.95
CA VAL A 8 -5.97 -9.31 9.18
C VAL A 8 -4.71 -8.89 9.92
N TYR A 9 -3.62 -8.65 9.22
CA TYR A 9 -2.40 -8.13 9.82
C TYR A 9 -2.52 -6.64 10.21
N ALA A 10 -3.22 -5.85 9.40
CA ALA A 10 -3.21 -4.39 9.50
C ALA A 10 -4.23 -3.82 10.50
N ILE A 11 -5.25 -4.60 10.89
CA ILE A 11 -6.29 -4.12 11.81
C ILE A 11 -5.76 -4.06 13.24
N CYS A 12 -5.79 -2.86 13.84
CA CYS A 12 -5.26 -2.65 15.17
C CYS A 12 -6.19 -3.21 16.26
N GLY A 13 -5.75 -4.27 16.95
CA GLY A 13 -6.45 -4.84 18.11
C GLY A 13 -7.68 -5.70 17.79
N PHE A 14 -8.03 -5.91 16.52
CA PHE A 14 -9.26 -6.63 16.11
C PHE A 14 -8.99 -7.83 15.20
N GLU A 15 -7.77 -8.37 15.22
CA GLU A 15 -7.39 -9.52 14.38
C GLU A 15 -8.37 -10.67 14.53
N ASN A 16 -8.65 -11.11 15.76
CA ASN A 16 -9.53 -12.27 16.01
C ASN A 16 -10.96 -12.00 15.52
N THR A 17 -11.51 -10.82 15.78
CA THR A 17 -12.85 -10.42 15.33
C THR A 17 -12.97 -10.48 13.81
N LEU A 18 -11.94 -10.01 13.09
CA LEU A 18 -11.93 -10.06 11.64
C LEU A 18 -11.76 -11.49 11.12
N VAL A 19 -10.88 -12.27 11.72
CA VAL A 19 -10.68 -13.70 11.37
C VAL A 19 -11.98 -14.50 11.56
N ASP A 20 -12.67 -14.29 12.68
CA ASP A 20 -13.96 -14.96 12.95
C ASP A 20 -15.03 -14.53 11.94
N ALA A 21 -15.04 -13.27 11.54
CA ALA A 21 -15.97 -12.78 10.52
C ALA A 21 -15.69 -13.36 9.13
N ILE A 22 -14.42 -13.49 8.75
CA ILE A 22 -14.01 -14.09 7.47
C ILE A 22 -14.34 -15.58 7.42
N LYS A 23 -14.15 -16.28 8.53
CA LYS A 23 -14.42 -17.74 8.63
C LYS A 23 -15.89 -18.10 8.75
N ASP A 24 -16.78 -17.14 9.00
CA ASP A 24 -18.20 -17.38 9.08
C ASP A 24 -18.87 -17.32 7.70
N PRO A 25 -19.27 -18.46 7.10
CA PRO A 25 -19.85 -18.49 5.76
C PRO A 25 -21.21 -17.79 5.66
N LYS A 26 -21.85 -17.49 6.80
CA LYS A 26 -23.07 -16.67 6.82
C LYS A 26 -22.76 -15.18 6.64
N LYS A 27 -21.57 -14.73 7.04
CA LYS A 27 -21.12 -13.35 6.87
C LYS A 27 -20.37 -13.14 5.56
N LEU A 28 -19.52 -14.11 5.20
CA LEU A 28 -18.72 -14.07 3.99
C LEU A 28 -18.78 -15.42 3.27
N PRO A 29 -19.81 -15.64 2.42
CA PRO A 29 -20.06 -16.94 1.78
C PRO A 29 -19.02 -17.34 0.73
N LEU A 30 -18.25 -16.40 0.22
CA LEU A 30 -17.15 -16.64 -0.74
C LEU A 30 -16.06 -15.60 -0.56
N PHE A 31 -14.85 -16.05 -0.29
CA PHE A 31 -13.68 -15.21 -0.18
C PHE A 31 -12.60 -15.61 -1.21
N ILE A 32 -12.29 -14.73 -2.13
CA ILE A 32 -11.23 -14.90 -3.13
C ILE A 32 -10.14 -13.88 -2.85
N SER A 33 -8.89 -14.31 -2.75
CA SER A 33 -7.73 -13.42 -2.65
C SER A 33 -6.88 -13.53 -3.90
N VAL A 34 -6.53 -12.40 -4.48
CA VAL A 34 -5.59 -12.29 -5.60
C VAL A 34 -4.34 -11.61 -5.07
N ASP A 35 -3.24 -12.34 -4.95
CA ASP A 35 -2.06 -11.82 -4.26
C ASP A 35 -0.80 -12.58 -4.74
N PRO A 36 0.34 -11.90 -4.92
CA PRO A 36 1.61 -12.57 -5.23
C PRO A 36 2.18 -13.36 -4.04
N PHE A 37 1.68 -13.13 -2.82
CA PHE A 37 2.15 -13.78 -1.60
C PHE A 37 1.00 -14.26 -0.75
N ILE A 38 1.16 -15.43 -0.11
CA ILE A 38 0.22 -15.90 0.91
C ILE A 38 0.48 -15.11 2.20
N ASN A 39 -0.42 -14.19 2.52
CA ASN A 39 -0.39 -13.38 3.73
C ASN A 39 -1.49 -13.82 4.73
N GLU A 40 -1.59 -13.17 5.90
CA GLU A 40 -2.53 -13.53 6.96
C GLU A 40 -3.98 -13.52 6.50
N THR A 41 -4.32 -12.65 5.57
CA THR A 41 -5.68 -12.54 5.02
C THR A 41 -5.90 -13.55 3.91
N SER A 42 -4.99 -13.64 2.94
CA SER A 42 -5.14 -14.57 1.83
C SER A 42 -5.09 -16.04 2.26
N ALA A 43 -4.38 -16.34 3.36
CA ALA A 43 -4.39 -17.69 3.97
C ALA A 43 -5.77 -18.15 4.47
N LEU A 44 -6.74 -17.25 4.60
CA LEU A 44 -8.13 -17.54 4.98
C LEU A 44 -9.08 -17.63 3.79
N ALA A 45 -8.60 -17.40 2.57
CA ALA A 45 -9.44 -17.37 1.39
C ALA A 45 -9.86 -18.79 0.95
N ASP A 46 -11.06 -18.91 0.40
CA ASP A 46 -11.55 -20.13 -0.25
C ASP A 46 -10.76 -20.42 -1.52
N TYR A 47 -10.37 -19.35 -2.24
CA TYR A 47 -9.54 -19.43 -3.44
C TYR A 47 -8.43 -18.39 -3.38
N ILE A 48 -7.21 -18.81 -3.68
CA ILE A 48 -6.06 -17.92 -3.87
C ILE A 48 -5.69 -17.93 -5.34
N VAL A 49 -5.80 -16.77 -5.97
CA VAL A 49 -5.35 -16.56 -7.35
C VAL A 49 -3.96 -15.91 -7.30
N PRO A 50 -2.93 -16.54 -7.86
CA PRO A 50 -1.60 -15.94 -7.89
C PRO A 50 -1.60 -14.67 -8.73
N ASP A 51 -0.89 -13.65 -8.28
CA ASP A 51 -0.73 -12.40 -9.00
C ASP A 51 0.73 -12.15 -9.39
N THR A 52 0.92 -11.24 -10.31
CA THR A 52 2.24 -10.83 -10.79
C THR A 52 2.87 -9.78 -9.87
N VAL A 53 4.20 -9.81 -9.77
CA VAL A 53 4.95 -8.77 -9.04
C VAL A 53 5.28 -7.59 -9.96
N THR A 54 5.84 -6.52 -9.36
CA THR A 54 6.04 -5.22 -10.05
C THR A 54 6.77 -5.33 -11.39
N TYR A 55 7.80 -6.15 -11.52
CA TYR A 55 8.56 -6.29 -12.77
C TYR A 55 7.89 -7.22 -13.80
N GLU A 56 6.84 -7.90 -13.41
CA GLU A 56 6.05 -8.83 -14.24
C GLU A 56 4.74 -8.22 -14.72
N SER A 57 4.41 -6.98 -14.31
CA SER A 57 3.07 -6.41 -14.49
C SER A 57 3.08 -5.09 -15.23
N TRP A 58 1.94 -4.79 -15.86
CA TRP A 58 1.62 -3.50 -16.43
C TRP A 58 1.29 -2.49 -15.34
N GLY A 59 1.43 -1.20 -15.63
CA GLY A 59 0.98 -0.14 -14.75
C GLY A 59 1.07 1.23 -15.38
N ILE A 60 0.17 2.10 -14.96
CA ILE A 60 0.19 3.53 -15.24
C ILE A 60 0.03 4.25 -13.91
N GLY A 61 0.82 5.27 -13.69
CA GLY A 61 0.75 6.05 -12.47
C GLY A 61 1.05 7.52 -12.70
N ALA A 62 0.65 8.32 -11.74
CA ALA A 62 1.11 9.69 -11.61
C ALA A 62 1.93 9.80 -10.33
N PRO A 63 3.01 10.57 -10.30
CA PRO A 63 3.72 10.84 -9.07
C PRO A 63 2.83 11.63 -8.10
N TRP A 64 3.20 11.63 -6.84
CA TRP A 64 2.55 12.43 -5.81
C TRP A 64 2.58 13.92 -6.16
N ALA A 65 1.61 14.67 -5.66
CA ALA A 65 1.44 16.09 -6.01
C ALA A 65 2.60 17.01 -5.57
N ASP A 66 3.50 16.53 -4.74
CA ASP A 66 4.69 17.22 -4.26
C ASP A 66 5.90 17.14 -5.22
N VAL A 67 5.77 16.41 -6.33
CA VAL A 67 6.82 16.36 -7.35
C VAL A 67 6.80 17.64 -8.19
N VAL A 68 7.95 18.33 -8.25
CA VAL A 68 8.07 19.64 -8.90
C VAL A 68 7.95 19.61 -10.44
N ALA A 69 8.23 18.47 -11.07
CA ALA A 69 8.06 18.27 -12.52
C ALA A 69 6.84 17.40 -12.79
N LYS A 70 5.99 17.83 -13.75
CA LYS A 70 4.88 16.98 -14.20
C LYS A 70 5.44 15.71 -14.82
N SER A 71 4.86 14.59 -14.43
CA SER A 71 5.20 13.29 -14.97
C SER A 71 4.00 12.38 -15.02
N SER A 72 4.01 11.46 -15.97
CA SER A 72 3.11 10.32 -16.05
C SER A 72 3.99 9.09 -16.21
N THR A 73 3.99 8.22 -15.22
CA THR A 73 4.86 7.05 -15.20
C THR A 73 4.16 5.84 -15.80
N VAL A 74 4.91 4.99 -16.47
CA VAL A 74 4.41 3.71 -16.98
C VAL A 74 5.33 2.58 -16.56
N ARG A 75 4.74 1.39 -16.47
CA ARG A 75 5.42 0.14 -16.21
C ARG A 75 4.88 -0.90 -17.18
N TRP A 76 5.73 -1.77 -17.64
CA TRP A 76 5.43 -2.91 -18.48
C TRP A 76 6.23 -4.14 -18.01
N PRO A 77 5.79 -5.38 -18.30
CA PRO A 77 6.53 -6.56 -17.87
C PRO A 77 7.92 -6.61 -18.50
N VAL A 78 8.96 -6.38 -17.69
CA VAL A 78 10.36 -6.44 -18.13
C VAL A 78 10.94 -7.84 -17.99
N VAL A 79 10.32 -8.68 -17.16
CA VAL A 79 10.59 -10.12 -17.04
C VAL A 79 9.31 -10.90 -17.31
N GLU A 80 9.47 -12.16 -17.72
CA GLU A 80 8.32 -13.05 -17.89
C GLU A 80 7.66 -13.34 -16.53
N PRO A 81 6.32 -13.22 -16.44
CA PRO A 81 5.60 -13.60 -15.24
C PRO A 81 5.79 -15.06 -14.88
N ALA A 82 6.12 -15.32 -13.61
CA ALA A 82 6.32 -16.68 -13.09
C ALA A 82 5.00 -17.40 -12.77
N THR A 83 3.86 -16.72 -12.84
CA THR A 83 2.54 -17.31 -12.60
C THR A 83 2.16 -18.32 -13.68
N ALA A 84 1.20 -19.20 -13.34
CA ALA A 84 0.63 -20.12 -14.32
C ALA A 84 0.02 -19.36 -15.51
N ARG A 85 -0.27 -20.10 -16.58
CA ARG A 85 -0.95 -19.55 -17.76
C ARG A 85 -2.44 -19.90 -17.73
N THR A 86 -3.25 -18.96 -18.17
CA THR A 86 -4.68 -19.17 -18.49
C THR A 86 -4.82 -20.06 -19.73
N THR A 87 -6.01 -20.54 -20.02
CA THR A 87 -6.29 -21.39 -21.20
C THR A 87 -5.97 -20.72 -22.53
N ASP A 88 -6.00 -19.40 -22.59
CA ASP A 88 -5.65 -18.57 -23.74
C ASP A 88 -4.16 -18.11 -23.72
N GLY A 89 -3.34 -18.69 -22.83
CA GLY A 89 -1.89 -18.50 -22.77
C GLY A 89 -1.44 -17.22 -22.05
N LYS A 90 -2.35 -16.44 -21.46
CA LYS A 90 -1.99 -15.24 -20.69
C LYS A 90 -1.47 -15.60 -19.30
N PRO A 91 -0.58 -14.80 -18.70
CA PRO A 91 -0.22 -14.97 -17.29
C PRO A 91 -1.45 -14.85 -16.40
N VAL A 92 -1.55 -15.71 -15.41
CA VAL A 92 -2.54 -15.51 -14.33
C VAL A 92 -2.12 -14.28 -13.54
N SER A 93 -3.02 -13.32 -13.42
CA SER A 93 -2.85 -12.05 -12.70
C SER A 93 -4.21 -11.54 -12.24
N PHE A 94 -4.22 -10.45 -11.48
CA PHE A 94 -5.46 -9.78 -11.12
C PHE A 94 -6.27 -9.38 -12.35
N GLU A 95 -5.62 -8.81 -13.36
CA GLU A 95 -6.29 -8.38 -14.58
C GLU A 95 -6.88 -9.57 -15.34
N SER A 96 -6.10 -10.65 -15.57
CA SER A 96 -6.60 -11.83 -16.27
C SER A 96 -7.77 -12.49 -15.52
N PHE A 97 -7.72 -12.50 -14.20
CA PHE A 97 -8.83 -12.96 -13.35
C PHE A 97 -10.08 -12.09 -13.54
N VAL A 98 -9.94 -10.75 -13.50
CA VAL A 98 -11.07 -9.83 -13.70
C VAL A 98 -11.69 -9.98 -15.08
N PHE A 99 -10.86 -10.07 -16.14
CA PHE A 99 -11.34 -10.28 -17.50
C PHE A 99 -12.09 -11.62 -17.66
N ALA A 100 -11.55 -12.69 -17.07
CA ALA A 100 -12.20 -14.02 -17.12
C ALA A 100 -13.56 -14.01 -16.41
N VAL A 101 -13.64 -13.41 -15.21
CA VAL A 101 -14.89 -13.28 -14.45
C VAL A 101 -15.90 -12.39 -15.20
N ALA A 102 -15.46 -11.26 -15.71
CA ALA A 102 -16.32 -10.34 -16.46
C ALA A 102 -16.92 -11.01 -17.71
N LYS A 103 -16.11 -11.75 -18.46
CA LYS A 103 -16.54 -12.52 -19.61
C LYS A 103 -17.55 -13.62 -19.23
N GLN A 104 -17.26 -14.37 -18.18
CA GLN A 104 -18.11 -15.45 -17.70
C GLN A 104 -19.49 -14.96 -17.22
N LEU A 105 -19.51 -13.78 -16.57
CA LEU A 105 -20.74 -13.18 -16.03
C LEU A 105 -21.44 -12.25 -17.07
N GLY A 106 -20.89 -12.04 -18.23
CA GLY A 106 -21.44 -11.12 -19.23
C GLY A 106 -21.51 -9.67 -18.74
N LEU A 107 -20.50 -9.22 -17.95
CA LEU A 107 -20.50 -7.87 -17.39
C LEU A 107 -20.30 -6.82 -18.49
N PRO A 108 -21.04 -5.69 -18.45
CA PRO A 108 -20.82 -4.59 -19.37
C PRO A 108 -19.45 -3.91 -19.13
N GLY A 109 -18.94 -3.23 -20.18
CA GLY A 109 -17.66 -2.52 -20.11
C GLY A 109 -16.42 -3.39 -20.36
N PHE A 110 -16.63 -4.62 -20.87
CA PHE A 110 -15.58 -5.54 -21.32
C PHE A 110 -15.93 -6.08 -22.71
N GLY A 111 -14.91 -6.54 -23.45
CA GLY A 111 -15.08 -7.12 -24.77
C GLY A 111 -15.10 -6.08 -25.89
N LYS A 112 -15.87 -6.35 -26.93
CA LYS A 112 -15.94 -5.51 -28.13
C LYS A 112 -16.55 -4.14 -27.85
N ASN A 113 -15.92 -3.09 -28.39
CA ASN A 113 -16.39 -1.71 -28.30
C ASN A 113 -16.56 -1.21 -26.83
N ALA A 114 -15.83 -1.79 -25.88
CA ALA A 114 -15.97 -1.47 -24.47
C ALA A 114 -15.21 -0.20 -24.04
N MET A 115 -14.33 0.31 -24.89
CA MET A 115 -13.62 1.59 -24.72
C MET A 115 -13.86 2.49 -25.92
N SER A 116 -13.37 3.72 -25.86
CA SER A 116 -13.33 4.62 -27.01
C SER A 116 -12.06 5.46 -27.00
N THR A 117 -11.65 5.92 -28.19
CA THR A 117 -10.67 7.00 -28.32
C THR A 117 -11.27 8.32 -27.84
N LYS A 118 -10.44 9.35 -27.70
CA LYS A 118 -10.90 10.70 -27.38
C LYS A 118 -11.88 11.25 -28.43
N GLU A 119 -11.73 10.83 -29.66
CA GLU A 119 -12.57 11.20 -30.82
C GLU A 119 -13.87 10.38 -30.88
N GLY A 120 -14.05 9.40 -29.95
CA GLY A 120 -15.25 8.55 -29.89
C GLY A 120 -15.20 7.29 -30.74
N GLU A 121 -14.05 6.96 -31.36
CA GLU A 121 -13.90 5.71 -32.09
C GLU A 121 -13.94 4.52 -31.13
N PRO A 122 -14.73 3.47 -31.41
CA PRO A 122 -14.83 2.32 -30.51
C PRO A 122 -13.55 1.49 -30.51
N LEU A 123 -13.21 0.99 -29.32
CA LEU A 123 -12.05 0.14 -29.06
C LEU A 123 -12.46 -1.07 -28.22
N ASP A 124 -11.84 -2.20 -28.49
CA ASP A 124 -12.04 -3.42 -27.72
C ASP A 124 -11.26 -3.36 -26.39
N LEU A 125 -11.82 -3.99 -25.36
CA LEU A 125 -11.17 -4.21 -24.07
C LEU A 125 -11.26 -5.71 -23.73
N GLU A 126 -10.37 -6.49 -24.32
CA GLU A 126 -10.35 -7.94 -24.16
C GLU A 126 -9.18 -8.42 -23.28
N SER A 127 -8.22 -7.54 -23.01
CA SER A 127 -7.03 -7.85 -22.23
C SER A 127 -6.44 -6.62 -21.53
N SER A 128 -5.52 -6.87 -20.57
CA SER A 128 -4.75 -5.83 -19.91
C SER A 128 -3.94 -4.97 -20.88
N GLU A 129 -3.40 -5.58 -21.93
CA GLU A 129 -2.63 -4.87 -22.96
C GLU A 129 -3.49 -3.83 -23.69
N ASP A 130 -4.76 -4.12 -23.97
CA ASP A 130 -5.67 -3.16 -24.61
C ASP A 130 -5.83 -1.91 -23.75
N PHE A 131 -6.01 -2.11 -22.44
CA PHE A 131 -6.15 -1.01 -21.49
C PHE A 131 -4.86 -0.20 -21.34
N TYR A 132 -3.76 -0.89 -21.02
CA TYR A 132 -2.50 -0.21 -20.68
C TYR A 132 -1.85 0.46 -21.89
N LEU A 133 -1.86 -0.18 -23.08
CA LEU A 133 -1.30 0.43 -24.28
C LEU A 133 -2.10 1.64 -24.73
N ARG A 134 -3.43 1.61 -24.60
CA ARG A 134 -4.25 2.79 -24.88
C ARG A 134 -3.99 3.92 -23.87
N GLY A 135 -3.83 3.59 -22.59
CA GLY A 135 -3.42 4.55 -21.56
C GLY A 135 -2.06 5.18 -21.85
N MET A 136 -1.08 4.38 -22.28
CA MET A 136 0.24 4.87 -22.69
C MET A 136 0.18 5.74 -23.95
N CYS A 137 -0.71 5.43 -24.88
CA CYS A 137 -0.98 6.29 -26.04
C CYS A 137 -1.52 7.66 -25.61
N ASN A 138 -2.48 7.69 -24.66
CA ASN A 138 -2.97 8.96 -24.12
C ASN A 138 -1.85 9.78 -23.45
N ILE A 139 -0.90 9.15 -22.79
CA ILE A 139 0.30 9.79 -22.23
C ILE A 139 1.21 10.31 -23.35
N ALA A 140 1.43 9.53 -24.42
CA ALA A 140 2.26 9.92 -25.56
C ALA A 140 1.77 11.19 -26.25
N TYR A 141 0.44 11.37 -26.32
CA TYR A 141 -0.21 12.52 -26.97
C TYR A 141 -0.77 13.56 -25.99
N GLN A 142 -0.38 13.52 -24.73
CA GLN A 142 -0.90 14.40 -23.70
C GLN A 142 -0.79 15.88 -24.05
N ALA A 143 -1.86 16.63 -23.83
CA ALA A 143 -1.99 18.06 -24.08
C ALA A 143 -1.76 18.46 -25.58
N GLY A 144 -2.00 17.56 -26.52
CA GLY A 144 -1.80 17.80 -27.95
C GLY A 144 -0.31 17.98 -28.36
N LYS A 145 0.61 17.58 -27.50
CA LYS A 145 2.06 17.63 -27.73
C LYS A 145 2.62 16.21 -27.74
N PRO A 146 2.66 15.53 -28.89
CA PRO A 146 3.16 14.17 -28.94
C PRO A 146 4.64 14.09 -28.55
N VAL A 147 5.01 12.99 -27.86
CA VAL A 147 6.42 12.69 -27.60
C VAL A 147 7.15 12.36 -28.91
N PRO A 148 8.49 12.46 -28.97
CA PRO A 148 9.26 11.98 -30.13
C PRO A 148 9.01 10.47 -30.35
N GLU A 149 9.35 9.99 -31.53
CA GLU A 149 9.32 8.57 -31.84
C GLU A 149 10.55 7.87 -31.26
N ALA A 150 10.38 6.64 -30.76
CA ALA A 150 11.50 5.82 -30.30
C ALA A 150 12.41 5.44 -31.47
N SER A 151 13.72 5.53 -31.26
CA SER A 151 14.72 5.00 -32.19
C SER A 151 14.81 3.48 -32.09
N GLU A 152 15.49 2.85 -33.05
CA GLU A 152 15.79 1.41 -32.96
C GLU A 152 16.62 1.10 -31.72
N ASP A 153 17.54 1.97 -31.38
CA ASP A 153 18.37 1.82 -30.17
C ASP A 153 17.53 1.89 -28.88
N ASP A 154 16.56 2.82 -28.79
CA ASP A 154 15.64 2.91 -27.65
C ASP A 154 14.87 1.58 -27.48
N ILE A 155 14.39 0.99 -28.57
CA ILE A 155 13.64 -0.26 -28.57
C ILE A 155 14.54 -1.44 -28.18
N ALA A 156 15.73 -1.51 -28.77
CA ALA A 156 16.65 -2.64 -28.55
C ALA A 156 17.22 -2.64 -27.13
N ILE A 157 17.76 -1.51 -26.66
CA ILE A 157 18.42 -1.39 -25.34
C ILE A 157 17.44 -1.66 -24.20
N THR A 158 16.18 -1.26 -24.36
CA THR A 158 15.15 -1.46 -23.31
C THR A 158 14.45 -2.81 -23.39
N GLY A 159 14.76 -3.64 -24.42
CA GLY A 159 14.14 -4.96 -24.60
C GLY A 159 12.69 -4.88 -25.10
N LEU A 160 12.26 -3.74 -25.64
CA LEU A 160 10.92 -3.56 -26.19
C LEU A 160 10.67 -4.33 -27.47
N THR A 161 11.70 -4.83 -28.14
CA THR A 161 11.60 -5.62 -29.39
C THR A 161 10.56 -6.73 -29.29
N ARG A 162 10.47 -7.40 -28.14
CA ARG A 162 9.47 -8.48 -27.91
C ARG A 162 8.02 -7.98 -27.84
N TRP A 163 7.80 -6.69 -27.55
CA TRP A 163 6.48 -6.09 -27.43
C TRP A 163 6.00 -5.38 -28.70
N MET A 164 6.91 -5.12 -29.66
CA MET A 164 6.56 -4.41 -30.88
C MET A 164 5.40 -5.07 -31.65
N PRO A 165 5.31 -6.41 -31.79
CA PRO A 165 4.16 -7.05 -32.44
C PRO A 165 2.82 -6.78 -31.73
N ASP A 166 2.82 -6.71 -30.40
CA ASP A 166 1.62 -6.38 -29.62
C ASP A 166 1.20 -4.91 -29.79
N LEU A 167 2.18 -3.99 -29.86
CA LEU A 167 1.92 -2.58 -30.15
C LEU A 167 1.31 -2.41 -31.55
N GLU A 168 1.93 -3.00 -32.57
CA GLU A 168 1.48 -2.94 -33.95
C GLU A 168 0.07 -3.52 -34.16
N LYS A 169 -0.28 -4.55 -33.40
CA LYS A 169 -1.59 -5.18 -33.44
C LYS A 169 -2.70 -4.29 -32.84
N ARG A 170 -2.39 -3.46 -31.85
CA ARG A 170 -3.38 -2.78 -30.99
C ARG A 170 -3.44 -1.27 -31.18
N LEU A 171 -2.42 -0.69 -31.76
CA LEU A 171 -2.25 0.75 -31.92
C LEU A 171 -2.24 1.12 -33.41
N LYS A 172 -2.58 2.38 -33.71
CA LYS A 172 -2.42 2.91 -35.05
C LYS A 172 -0.93 3.03 -35.41
N PRO A 173 -0.53 2.88 -36.69
CA PRO A 173 0.87 2.93 -37.08
C PRO A 173 1.64 4.15 -36.57
N GLU A 174 1.01 5.32 -36.57
CA GLU A 174 1.59 6.58 -36.08
C GLU A 174 1.73 6.65 -34.53
N GLU A 175 1.03 5.77 -33.80
CA GLU A 175 1.07 5.69 -32.34
C GLU A 175 2.19 4.77 -31.84
N VAL A 176 2.53 3.71 -32.58
CA VAL A 176 3.40 2.61 -32.16
C VAL A 176 4.73 3.11 -31.60
N ARG A 177 5.48 3.89 -32.39
CA ARG A 177 6.80 4.36 -31.97
C ARG A 177 6.76 5.42 -30.86
N ARG A 178 5.66 6.15 -30.74
CA ARG A 178 5.45 7.12 -29.65
C ARG A 178 5.11 6.42 -28.32
N VAL A 179 4.33 5.35 -28.38
CA VAL A 179 4.09 4.50 -27.21
C VAL A 179 5.38 3.79 -26.81
N ALA A 180 6.15 3.26 -27.78
CA ALA A 180 7.47 2.69 -27.50
C ALA A 180 8.41 3.70 -26.83
N MET A 181 8.38 5.00 -27.22
CA MET A 181 9.15 6.05 -26.53
C MET A 181 8.71 6.21 -25.08
N VAL A 182 7.42 6.27 -24.79
CA VAL A 182 6.90 6.35 -23.41
C VAL A 182 7.33 5.13 -22.61
N MET A 183 7.26 3.93 -23.19
CA MET A 183 7.69 2.70 -22.54
C MET A 183 9.21 2.71 -22.28
N SER A 184 10.03 3.07 -23.27
CA SER A 184 11.49 3.08 -23.14
C SER A 184 12.00 4.03 -22.06
N ARG A 185 11.26 5.10 -21.80
CA ARG A 185 11.59 6.10 -20.77
C ARG A 185 10.92 5.85 -19.42
N GLY A 186 10.07 4.84 -19.33
CA GLY A 186 9.26 4.58 -18.12
C GLY A 186 8.21 5.66 -17.87
N GLY A 187 7.84 6.41 -18.91
CA GLY A 187 6.84 7.46 -18.81
C GLY A 187 7.10 8.70 -19.67
N ARG A 188 6.35 9.74 -19.36
CA ARG A 188 6.54 11.08 -19.91
C ARG A 188 6.86 12.04 -18.78
N PHE A 189 7.94 12.78 -18.93
CA PHE A 189 8.47 13.68 -17.91
C PHE A 189 8.70 15.08 -18.52
N ASP A 190 8.26 16.12 -17.82
CA ASP A 190 8.68 17.48 -18.12
C ASP A 190 10.16 17.64 -17.78
N LYS A 191 10.87 18.51 -18.51
CA LYS A 191 12.27 18.77 -18.22
C LYS A 191 12.41 19.42 -16.86
N ILE A 192 13.34 18.93 -16.04
CA ILE A 192 13.60 19.51 -14.71
C ILE A 192 14.08 20.96 -14.81
N ASP A 193 14.80 21.30 -15.87
CA ASP A 193 15.25 22.67 -16.13
C ASP A 193 14.09 23.65 -16.30
N ASP A 194 12.91 23.17 -16.75
CA ASP A 194 11.70 23.99 -16.83
C ASP A 194 11.17 24.33 -15.43
N ALA A 195 11.50 23.51 -14.41
CA ALA A 195 11.11 23.72 -13.02
C ALA A 195 12.15 24.45 -12.18
N TRP A 196 13.30 24.80 -12.75
CA TRP A 196 14.40 25.51 -12.08
C TRP A 196 14.76 26.79 -12.82
N ASN A 197 15.01 27.88 -12.11
CA ASN A 197 15.37 29.17 -12.73
C ASN A 197 16.83 29.58 -12.51
N GLY A 198 17.66 28.69 -11.95
CA GLY A 198 19.05 28.95 -11.59
C GLY A 198 19.27 29.23 -10.10
N GLU A 199 18.23 29.66 -9.37
CA GLU A 199 18.30 30.00 -7.97
C GLU A 199 17.27 29.24 -7.12
N GLN A 200 16.07 29.03 -7.64
CA GLN A 200 14.98 28.38 -6.92
C GLN A 200 14.09 27.57 -7.84
N VAL A 201 13.33 26.66 -7.27
CA VAL A 201 12.29 25.90 -7.97
C VAL A 201 11.17 26.84 -8.38
N LYS A 202 10.85 26.88 -9.68
CA LYS A 202 9.65 27.56 -10.18
C LYS A 202 8.41 26.85 -9.70
N ALA A 203 7.36 27.57 -9.39
CA ALA A 203 6.08 26.96 -9.09
C ALA A 203 5.60 26.12 -10.30
N ALA A 204 5.49 24.80 -10.11
CA ALA A 204 4.98 23.89 -11.13
C ALA A 204 3.48 24.10 -11.39
N HIS A 205 2.80 24.79 -10.50
CA HIS A 205 1.39 25.09 -10.57
C HIS A 205 1.15 26.60 -10.72
N LYS A 206 0.15 26.96 -11.51
CA LYS A 206 -0.28 28.37 -11.68
C LYS A 206 -0.91 28.96 -10.40
N PHE A 207 -1.13 28.14 -9.39
CA PHE A 207 -1.76 28.53 -8.15
C PHE A 207 -0.82 28.34 -6.97
N PRO A 208 -0.91 29.18 -5.95
CA PRO A 208 -0.28 28.89 -4.67
C PRO A 208 -0.86 27.58 -4.10
N VAL A 209 -0.09 26.92 -3.23
CA VAL A 209 -0.58 25.73 -2.52
C VAL A 209 -1.82 26.13 -1.72
N GLN A 210 -2.95 25.49 -1.99
CA GLN A 210 -4.17 25.71 -1.22
C GLN A 210 -4.06 24.99 0.11
N LEU A 211 -4.05 25.74 1.17
CA LEU A 211 -4.11 25.23 2.55
C LEU A 211 -5.55 25.09 3.06
N TRP A 212 -6.53 25.63 2.34
CA TRP A 212 -7.95 25.54 2.65
C TRP A 212 -8.69 24.75 1.57
N HIS A 213 -9.49 23.77 2.01
CA HIS A 213 -10.33 22.95 1.13
C HIS A 213 -11.81 23.16 1.47
N GLU A 214 -12.49 23.96 0.65
CA GLU A 214 -13.90 24.36 0.87
C GLU A 214 -14.86 23.16 0.93
N GLY A 215 -14.65 22.15 0.09
CA GLY A 215 -15.46 20.93 0.11
C GLY A 215 -15.37 20.20 1.45
N LEU A 216 -14.16 20.07 2.00
CA LEU A 216 -13.95 19.44 3.31
C LEU A 216 -14.62 20.27 4.42
N ALA A 217 -14.46 21.59 4.41
CA ALA A 217 -15.05 22.48 5.41
C ALA A 217 -16.59 22.43 5.45
N LYS A 218 -17.24 22.05 4.36
CA LYS A 218 -18.69 21.89 4.28
C LYS A 218 -19.18 20.52 4.74
N MET A 219 -18.30 19.51 4.79
CA MET A 219 -18.67 18.16 5.19
C MET A 219 -18.74 18.02 6.71
N ARG A 220 -19.53 17.04 7.15
CA ARG A 220 -19.64 16.66 8.55
C ARG A 220 -19.13 15.25 8.75
N HIS A 221 -18.47 15.06 9.88
CA HIS A 221 -18.05 13.76 10.33
C HIS A 221 -19.27 12.87 10.63
N SER A 222 -19.35 11.69 10.03
CA SER A 222 -20.53 10.82 10.12
C SER A 222 -20.83 10.32 11.54
N MET A 223 -19.82 10.22 12.41
CA MET A 223 -19.98 9.70 13.76
C MET A 223 -20.33 10.80 14.78
N THR A 224 -19.82 12.00 14.60
CA THR A 224 -19.95 13.07 15.60
C THR A 224 -20.89 14.21 15.15
N GLY A 225 -21.15 14.32 13.85
CA GLY A 225 -21.93 15.41 13.26
C GLY A 225 -21.17 16.74 13.19
N GLU A 226 -19.96 16.84 13.73
CA GLU A 226 -19.14 18.04 13.67
C GLU A 226 -18.62 18.32 12.25
N ARG A 227 -18.44 19.58 11.91
CA ARG A 227 -17.82 19.95 10.63
C ARG A 227 -16.33 19.71 10.68
N TYR A 228 -15.77 19.24 9.56
CA TYR A 228 -14.32 19.21 9.39
C TYR A 228 -13.78 20.65 9.30
N VAL A 229 -12.55 20.83 9.77
CA VAL A 229 -11.78 22.04 9.48
C VAL A 229 -11.19 21.90 8.07
N GLY A 230 -11.36 22.95 7.26
CA GLY A 230 -10.92 22.92 5.86
C GLY A 230 -9.41 23.07 5.65
N CYS A 231 -8.62 23.17 6.70
CA CYS A 231 -7.16 23.31 6.66
C CYS A 231 -6.47 22.25 7.54
N PRO A 232 -5.18 21.98 7.32
CA PRO A 232 -4.39 21.14 8.22
C PRO A 232 -4.47 21.70 9.66
N THR A 233 -4.91 20.87 10.57
CA THR A 233 -5.11 21.25 11.97
C THR A 233 -4.65 20.11 12.86
N TRP A 234 -3.92 20.45 13.93
CA TRP A 234 -3.55 19.48 14.93
C TRP A 234 -4.71 19.26 15.92
N TYR A 235 -4.98 18.00 16.21
CA TYR A 235 -5.88 17.58 17.27
C TYR A 235 -5.16 16.63 18.21
N PRO A 236 -5.40 16.71 19.55
CA PRO A 236 -5.02 15.62 20.44
C PRO A 236 -5.74 14.34 20.03
N THR A 237 -5.12 13.20 20.26
CA THR A 237 -5.74 11.90 20.00
C THR A 237 -7.06 11.78 20.76
N ARG A 238 -8.16 11.50 20.03
CA ARG A 238 -9.53 11.50 20.56
C ARG A 238 -10.23 10.17 20.29
N PHE A 239 -11.22 9.91 21.15
CA PHE A 239 -12.22 8.87 20.91
C PHE A 239 -13.42 9.40 20.10
N ALA A 240 -14.32 8.51 19.69
CA ALA A 240 -15.49 8.87 18.89
C ALA A 240 -16.46 9.84 19.62
N SER A 241 -16.46 9.85 20.95
CA SER A 241 -17.19 10.83 21.75
C SER A 241 -16.63 12.26 21.64
N GLY A 242 -15.43 12.43 21.07
CA GLY A 242 -14.71 13.70 21.08
C GLY A 242 -13.81 13.91 22.31
N THR A 243 -13.88 13.02 23.31
CA THR A 243 -13.04 13.11 24.50
C THR A 243 -11.58 12.77 24.17
N SER A 244 -10.66 13.45 24.85
CA SER A 244 -9.23 13.17 24.68
C SER A 244 -8.89 11.76 25.18
N MET A 245 -8.00 11.09 24.48
CA MET A 245 -7.45 9.80 24.90
C MET A 245 -6.82 9.90 26.32
N ARG A 246 -6.21 11.04 26.64
CA ARG A 246 -5.56 11.28 27.95
C ARG A 246 -6.53 11.47 29.11
N GLU A 247 -7.80 11.79 28.85
CA GLU A 247 -8.85 11.81 29.88
C GLU A 247 -9.18 10.39 30.36
N HIS A 248 -9.15 9.40 29.47
CA HIS A 248 -9.37 7.99 29.80
C HIS A 248 -8.10 7.28 30.26
N PHE A 249 -6.97 7.64 29.68
CA PHE A 249 -5.67 6.99 29.92
C PHE A 249 -4.62 8.04 30.27
N PRO A 250 -4.59 8.53 31.53
CA PRO A 250 -3.71 9.60 31.96
C PRO A 250 -2.24 9.19 31.91
N GLU A 251 -1.36 10.17 31.79
CA GLU A 251 0.10 9.96 31.75
C GLU A 251 0.67 9.34 33.04
N SER A 252 0.02 9.54 34.19
CA SER A 252 0.35 8.86 35.42
C SER A 252 0.37 7.34 35.28
N ASP A 253 -0.57 6.81 34.51
CA ASP A 253 -0.73 5.38 34.31
C ASP A 253 -0.09 4.88 33.02
N TRP A 254 -0.05 5.74 31.99
CA TRP A 254 0.43 5.44 30.64
C TRP A 254 1.44 6.50 30.20
N PRO A 255 2.68 6.47 30.76
CA PRO A 255 3.61 7.60 30.68
C PRO A 255 4.23 7.83 29.31
N LEU A 256 4.08 6.88 28.37
CA LEU A 256 4.70 6.96 27.07
C LEU A 256 3.66 6.93 25.94
N THR A 257 4.05 7.38 24.77
CA THR A 257 3.21 7.41 23.58
C THR A 257 3.85 6.60 22.46
N LEU A 258 3.09 5.69 21.85
CA LEU A 258 3.55 4.87 20.72
C LEU A 258 3.57 5.68 19.42
N SER A 259 4.68 5.63 18.72
CA SER A 259 4.84 6.10 17.35
C SER A 259 5.24 4.94 16.45
N SER A 260 4.62 4.83 15.28
CA SER A 260 5.05 3.88 14.27
C SER A 260 5.74 4.60 13.11
N TYR A 261 6.69 3.93 12.47
CA TYR A 261 7.37 4.47 11.29
C TYR A 261 7.66 3.36 10.28
N LYS A 262 7.95 3.75 9.06
CA LYS A 262 8.54 2.87 8.04
C LYS A 262 9.99 3.26 7.87
N SER A 263 10.89 2.27 7.84
CA SER A 263 12.26 2.53 7.44
C SER A 263 12.36 2.67 5.91
N ASN A 264 13.49 3.15 5.46
CA ASN A 264 13.82 3.18 4.03
C ASN A 264 14.22 1.80 3.47
N LEU A 265 14.36 0.79 4.32
CA LEU A 265 14.70 -0.58 3.93
C LEU A 265 13.45 -1.44 3.72
N MET A 266 12.43 -1.27 4.57
CA MET A 266 11.26 -2.14 4.59
C MET A 266 9.97 -1.36 4.40
N SER A 267 9.13 -1.84 3.51
CA SER A 267 7.78 -1.32 3.30
C SER A 267 6.80 -2.49 3.14
N SER A 268 5.52 -2.20 3.11
CA SER A 268 4.48 -3.21 2.88
C SER A 268 4.68 -3.97 1.55
N MET A 269 5.33 -3.37 0.57
CA MET A 269 5.61 -3.98 -0.74
C MET A 269 6.90 -4.83 -0.75
N SER A 270 7.83 -4.57 0.15
CA SER A 270 9.13 -5.26 0.21
C SER A 270 9.25 -6.26 1.35
N ILE A 271 8.21 -6.38 2.18
CA ILE A 271 8.22 -7.18 3.40
C ILE A 271 8.49 -8.67 3.16
N ALA A 272 8.09 -9.19 2.00
CA ALA A 272 8.33 -10.57 1.59
C ALA A 272 9.73 -10.79 0.96
N ALA A 273 10.53 -9.73 0.77
CA ALA A 273 11.86 -9.82 0.16
C ALA A 273 12.88 -10.42 1.13
N SER A 274 13.23 -11.68 0.96
CA SER A 274 14.12 -12.42 1.85
C SER A 274 15.51 -11.79 2.00
N ARG A 275 16.04 -11.15 0.96
CA ARG A 275 17.34 -10.45 1.00
C ARG A 275 17.32 -9.23 1.91
N LEU A 276 16.23 -8.46 1.92
CA LEU A 276 16.09 -7.33 2.83
C LEU A 276 15.96 -7.81 4.28
N ARG A 277 15.29 -8.94 4.51
CA ARG A 277 15.20 -9.59 5.82
C ARG A 277 16.56 -10.05 6.36
N GLN A 278 17.51 -10.39 5.51
CA GLN A 278 18.88 -10.70 5.96
C GLN A 278 19.60 -9.48 6.49
N VAL A 279 19.35 -8.30 5.90
CA VAL A 279 19.96 -7.04 6.32
C VAL A 279 19.26 -6.47 7.57
N HIS A 280 17.95 -6.62 7.65
CA HIS A 280 17.11 -6.06 8.73
C HIS A 280 16.07 -7.11 9.18
N PRO A 281 16.51 -8.10 10.01
CA PRO A 281 15.71 -9.29 10.31
C PRO A 281 14.51 -9.02 11.24
N HIS A 282 14.58 -8.02 12.09
CA HIS A 282 13.53 -7.68 13.04
C HIS A 282 13.50 -6.17 13.31
N ASN A 283 12.40 -5.68 13.85
CA ASN A 283 12.19 -4.29 14.27
C ASN A 283 12.40 -4.14 15.77
N PRO A 284 13.53 -3.61 16.23
CA PRO A 284 13.71 -3.32 17.64
C PRO A 284 12.75 -2.20 18.09
N ILE A 285 12.40 -2.21 19.37
CA ILE A 285 11.57 -1.19 20.02
C ILE A 285 12.48 -0.05 20.46
N SER A 286 12.35 1.10 19.80
CA SER A 286 13.20 2.25 20.06
C SER A 286 12.69 3.07 21.25
N LEU A 287 13.59 3.39 22.16
CA LEU A 287 13.36 4.20 23.37
C LEU A 287 14.34 5.37 23.43
N ASN A 288 13.86 6.48 23.99
CA ASN A 288 14.74 7.58 24.37
C ASN A 288 15.72 7.13 25.47
N ARG A 289 16.92 7.68 25.46
CA ARG A 289 17.99 7.35 26.41
C ARG A 289 17.58 7.61 27.86
N ASP A 290 16.95 8.75 28.14
CA ASP A 290 16.57 9.15 29.50
C ASP A 290 15.37 8.32 29.99
N ASP A 291 14.41 8.01 29.10
CA ASP A 291 13.30 7.11 29.43
C ASP A 291 13.79 5.69 29.73
N ALA A 292 14.72 5.18 28.92
CA ALA A 292 15.30 3.87 29.14
C ALA A 292 16.06 3.81 30.50
N ALA A 293 16.87 4.84 30.83
CA ALA A 293 17.56 4.94 32.11
C ALA A 293 16.57 4.98 33.28
N ARG A 294 15.51 5.77 33.18
CA ARG A 294 14.45 5.86 34.20
C ARG A 294 13.74 4.53 34.44
N LEU A 295 13.59 3.73 33.39
CA LEU A 295 12.92 2.43 33.40
C LEU A 295 13.89 1.27 33.74
N GLY A 296 15.20 1.54 33.91
CA GLY A 296 16.22 0.50 34.12
C GLY A 296 16.42 -0.43 32.94
N ILE A 297 16.22 0.08 31.70
CA ILE A 297 16.32 -0.68 30.45
C ILE A 297 17.64 -0.33 29.75
N ALA A 298 18.42 -1.36 29.45
CA ALA A 298 19.62 -1.26 28.63
C ALA A 298 19.34 -1.59 27.14
N ASN A 299 20.23 -1.14 26.30
CA ASN A 299 20.18 -1.52 24.88
C ASN A 299 20.34 -3.04 24.73
N GLY A 300 19.45 -3.67 23.96
CA GLY A 300 19.41 -5.12 23.77
C GLY A 300 18.57 -5.89 24.81
N ASP A 301 18.09 -5.25 25.86
CA ASP A 301 17.20 -5.90 26.83
C ASP A 301 15.90 -6.38 26.17
N ARG A 302 15.37 -7.48 26.67
CA ARG A 302 14.02 -7.91 26.35
C ARG A 302 13.01 -7.07 27.12
N ILE A 303 12.08 -6.47 26.39
CA ILE A 303 11.09 -5.55 26.97
C ILE A 303 9.67 -5.89 26.50
N GLU A 304 8.72 -5.53 27.34
CA GLU A 304 7.30 -5.58 27.02
C GLU A 304 6.75 -4.15 26.85
N VAL A 305 6.04 -3.93 25.76
CA VAL A 305 5.22 -2.73 25.53
C VAL A 305 3.76 -3.14 25.67
N SER A 306 3.01 -2.42 26.48
CA SER A 306 1.59 -2.66 26.70
C SER A 306 0.76 -1.41 26.47
N THR A 307 -0.44 -1.60 25.91
CA THR A 307 -1.53 -0.64 25.82
C THR A 307 -2.65 -1.06 26.77
N PRO A 308 -3.73 -0.28 26.92
CA PRO A 308 -4.89 -0.69 27.70
C PRO A 308 -5.53 -2.01 27.25
N GLY A 309 -5.36 -2.41 25.98
CA GLY A 309 -6.00 -3.62 25.45
C GLY A 309 -5.07 -4.78 25.12
N ALA A 310 -3.75 -4.54 25.00
CA ALA A 310 -2.84 -5.56 24.49
C ALA A 310 -1.40 -5.34 24.92
N ARG A 311 -0.53 -6.31 24.61
CA ARG A 311 0.92 -6.25 24.90
C ARG A 311 1.70 -7.00 23.83
N VAL A 312 2.93 -6.54 23.58
CA VAL A 312 3.92 -7.19 22.74
C VAL A 312 5.27 -7.20 23.41
N GLN A 313 6.12 -8.15 23.04
CA GLN A 313 7.49 -8.23 23.55
C GLN A 313 8.48 -8.09 22.39
N GLY A 314 9.58 -7.40 22.63
CA GLY A 314 10.64 -7.20 21.66
C GLY A 314 11.96 -6.84 22.31
N VAL A 315 12.92 -6.43 21.51
CA VAL A 315 14.27 -6.04 21.95
C VAL A 315 14.38 -4.54 21.97
N ALA A 316 14.90 -3.98 23.05
CA ALA A 316 15.09 -2.54 23.21
C ALA A 316 16.22 -2.02 22.33
N LEU A 317 15.97 -0.89 21.66
CA LEU A 317 16.98 -0.06 20.99
C LEU A 317 17.01 1.32 21.65
N VAL A 318 18.00 1.53 22.51
CA VAL A 318 18.16 2.80 23.23
C VAL A 318 18.95 3.78 22.37
N ARG A 319 18.33 4.92 22.01
CA ARG A 319 18.95 5.90 21.10
C ARG A 319 18.52 7.33 21.41
N GLY A 320 19.40 8.31 21.09
CA GLY A 320 19.12 9.73 21.29
C GLY A 320 18.17 10.36 20.26
N GLY A 321 17.90 9.69 19.13
CA GLY A 321 17.07 10.22 18.06
C GLY A 321 15.56 9.99 18.25
N ILE A 322 15.13 9.47 19.40
CA ILE A 322 13.72 9.32 19.78
C ILE A 322 13.38 10.41 20.80
N ALA A 323 12.27 11.09 20.63
CA ALA A 323 11.79 12.08 21.59
C ALA A 323 11.53 11.43 22.96
N GLN A 324 11.81 12.16 24.04
CA GLN A 324 11.46 11.73 25.40
C GLN A 324 9.94 11.57 25.50
N GLY A 325 9.49 10.55 26.22
CA GLY A 325 8.07 10.20 26.32
C GLY A 325 7.53 9.40 25.12
N ALA A 326 8.35 9.09 24.10
CA ALA A 326 7.94 8.31 22.94
C ALA A 326 8.57 6.91 22.90
N VAL A 327 7.79 5.94 22.41
CA VAL A 327 8.22 4.61 22.00
C VAL A 327 8.03 4.48 20.51
N ALA A 328 9.05 4.11 19.76
CA ALA A 328 8.93 3.97 18.32
C ALA A 328 9.15 2.52 17.86
N ILE A 329 8.21 2.01 17.05
CA ILE A 329 8.26 0.65 16.51
C ILE A 329 8.10 0.73 14.99
N GLU A 330 9.03 0.12 14.27
CA GLU A 330 8.94 0.02 12.81
C GLU A 330 7.80 -0.89 12.39
N TYR A 331 7.04 -0.45 11.39
CA TYR A 331 5.92 -1.19 10.82
C TYR A 331 6.40 -2.32 9.89
N GLY A 332 5.64 -3.42 9.83
CA GLY A 332 5.83 -4.46 8.80
C GLY A 332 6.61 -5.69 9.27
N TYR A 333 6.61 -5.99 10.56
CA TYR A 333 7.26 -7.17 11.16
C TYR A 333 6.29 -8.00 11.99
N GLY A 334 6.75 -9.16 12.47
CA GLY A 334 5.95 -10.05 13.28
C GLY A 334 4.82 -10.72 12.49
N HIS A 335 5.06 -11.01 11.21
CA HIS A 335 4.13 -11.75 10.36
C HIS A 335 3.98 -13.22 10.77
N LYS A 336 2.78 -13.74 10.69
CA LYS A 336 2.47 -15.16 10.91
C LYS A 336 2.48 -15.96 9.60
N GLN A 337 2.43 -15.26 8.48
CA GLN A 337 2.40 -15.77 7.11
C GLN A 337 3.57 -15.16 6.29
N LEU A 338 3.41 -14.87 5.03
CA LEU A 338 4.42 -14.27 4.15
C LEU A 338 5.72 -15.07 4.10
N GLY A 339 5.61 -16.40 3.98
CA GLY A 339 6.74 -17.31 3.93
C GLY A 339 7.34 -17.64 5.30
N ALA A 340 6.76 -17.21 6.42
CA ALA A 340 7.16 -17.64 7.77
C ALA A 340 6.74 -19.08 8.07
N VAL A 341 5.65 -19.54 7.44
CA VAL A 341 5.12 -20.92 7.53
C VAL A 341 4.95 -21.51 6.14
N ALA A 342 5.00 -22.82 6.06
CA ALA A 342 4.73 -23.56 4.82
C ALA A 342 3.23 -23.72 4.59
N HIS A 343 2.85 -23.72 3.31
CA HIS A 343 1.50 -24.05 2.85
C HIS A 343 1.56 -25.20 1.85
N THR A 344 0.51 -26.00 1.80
CA THR A 344 0.35 -26.97 0.72
C THR A 344 -0.49 -26.34 -0.39
N VAL A 345 0.12 -26.12 -1.54
CA VAL A 345 -0.52 -25.57 -2.73
C VAL A 345 -0.44 -26.60 -3.83
N ASP A 346 -1.58 -27.03 -4.38
CA ASP A 346 -1.68 -28.07 -5.42
C ASP A 346 -0.89 -29.35 -5.06
N GLY A 347 -1.00 -29.77 -3.78
CA GLY A 347 -0.32 -30.97 -3.26
C GLY A 347 1.19 -30.82 -3.00
N LYS A 348 1.76 -29.63 -3.20
CA LYS A 348 3.18 -29.33 -2.96
C LYS A 348 3.37 -28.37 -1.79
N LEU A 349 4.35 -28.68 -0.95
CA LEU A 349 4.71 -27.80 0.16
C LEU A 349 5.49 -26.59 -0.37
N THR A 350 5.07 -25.38 0.01
CA THR A 350 5.79 -24.15 -0.33
C THR A 350 7.08 -24.01 0.49
N ALA A 351 8.08 -23.34 -0.08
CA ALA A 351 9.27 -22.95 0.67
C ALA A 351 8.87 -21.98 1.81
N HIS A 352 9.54 -22.10 2.95
CA HIS A 352 9.32 -21.22 4.10
C HIS A 352 10.61 -20.94 4.85
N ASN A 353 10.63 -19.83 5.58
CA ASN A 353 11.70 -19.48 6.49
C ASN A 353 11.08 -18.83 7.74
N PRO A 354 11.12 -19.50 8.91
CA PRO A 354 10.56 -18.97 10.15
C PRO A 354 11.12 -17.59 10.56
N GLN A 355 12.30 -17.21 10.10
CA GLN A 355 12.86 -15.87 10.34
C GLN A 355 12.01 -14.76 9.74
N HIS A 356 11.17 -15.04 8.73
CA HIS A 356 10.23 -14.06 8.18
C HIS A 356 9.14 -13.65 9.19
N GLY A 357 8.88 -14.46 10.20
CA GLY A 357 7.97 -14.14 11.30
C GLY A 357 8.58 -13.33 12.45
N GLN A 358 9.90 -13.06 12.41
CA GLN A 358 10.56 -12.33 13.49
C GLN A 358 10.12 -10.87 13.58
N GLY A 359 10.31 -10.30 14.78
CA GLY A 359 9.96 -8.93 15.11
C GLY A 359 8.57 -8.79 15.74
N VAL A 360 8.12 -7.57 15.85
CA VAL A 360 6.90 -7.19 16.56
C VAL A 360 5.86 -6.69 15.57
N ASN A 361 4.67 -7.28 15.59
CA ASN A 361 3.50 -6.69 14.95
C ASN A 361 2.92 -5.59 15.85
N LEU A 362 3.23 -4.33 15.54
CA LEU A 362 2.72 -3.20 16.33
C LEU A 362 1.18 -3.04 16.27
N ASN A 363 0.52 -3.57 15.23
CA ASN A 363 -0.94 -3.50 15.14
C ASN A 363 -1.61 -4.33 16.25
N SER A 364 -0.93 -5.32 16.79
CA SER A 364 -1.41 -6.08 17.95
C SER A 364 -1.56 -5.22 19.22
N LEU A 365 -0.99 -4.02 19.25
CA LEU A 365 -1.12 -3.06 20.36
C LEU A 365 -2.41 -2.22 20.29
N GLY A 366 -3.18 -2.33 19.21
CA GLY A 366 -4.47 -1.64 19.09
C GLY A 366 -5.46 -2.09 20.15
N PHE A 367 -6.42 -1.24 20.47
CA PHE A 367 -7.48 -1.53 21.42
C PHE A 367 -8.79 -0.81 21.06
N ALA A 368 -9.87 -1.22 21.71
CA ALA A 368 -11.20 -0.70 21.45
C ALA A 368 -11.36 0.75 21.92
N ASP A 369 -12.18 1.52 21.21
CA ASP A 369 -12.67 2.82 21.66
C ASP A 369 -13.67 2.60 22.82
N PRO A 370 -13.33 3.02 24.05
CA PRO A 370 -14.17 2.80 25.22
C PRO A 370 -15.46 3.63 25.20
N THR A 371 -15.57 4.59 24.28
CA THR A 371 -16.74 5.47 24.16
C THR A 371 -17.77 4.96 23.16
N ARG A 372 -17.54 3.80 22.54
CA ARG A 372 -18.43 3.16 21.57
C ARG A 372 -18.99 1.83 22.07
N PRO A 373 -20.19 1.43 21.61
CA PRO A 373 -20.73 0.10 21.89
C PRO A 373 -19.79 -1.01 21.42
N ALA A 374 -19.73 -2.12 22.16
CA ALA A 374 -18.81 -3.24 21.91
C ALA A 374 -18.85 -3.79 20.47
N LYS A 375 -20.00 -3.76 19.80
CA LYS A 375 -20.16 -4.24 18.41
C LYS A 375 -19.50 -3.31 17.36
N ASP A 376 -19.24 -2.04 17.72
CA ASP A 376 -18.78 -1.01 16.78
C ASP A 376 -17.60 -0.21 17.37
N ASN A 377 -16.81 -0.81 18.24
CA ASN A 377 -15.81 -0.12 19.04
C ASN A 377 -14.39 -0.10 18.46
N VAL A 378 -14.24 -0.35 17.15
CA VAL A 378 -12.96 -0.11 16.49
C VAL A 378 -12.59 1.36 16.62
N TRP A 379 -11.42 1.62 17.18
CA TRP A 379 -10.93 2.98 17.31
C TRP A 379 -10.40 3.49 15.96
N ILE A 380 -11.06 4.46 15.41
CA ILE A 380 -10.73 5.06 14.11
C ILE A 380 -10.28 6.51 14.29
N ASP A 381 -9.37 6.93 13.43
CA ASP A 381 -8.92 8.31 13.34
C ASP A 381 -10.08 9.23 12.96
N TRP A 382 -10.16 10.32 13.68
CA TRP A 382 -11.24 11.30 13.57
C TRP A 382 -11.40 11.92 12.18
N VAL A 383 -10.30 12.14 11.46
CA VAL A 383 -10.31 12.81 10.16
C VAL A 383 -10.35 11.83 9.01
N SER A 384 -9.46 10.84 9.04
CA SER A 384 -9.26 9.91 7.92
C SER A 384 -10.18 8.69 7.97
N GLY A 385 -10.77 8.38 9.14
CA GLY A 385 -11.51 7.14 9.36
C GLY A 385 -10.63 5.89 9.40
N ALA A 386 -9.30 6.03 9.34
CA ALA A 386 -8.37 4.93 9.44
C ALA A 386 -8.28 4.37 10.86
N VAL A 387 -7.96 3.10 11.01
CA VAL A 387 -7.72 2.49 12.32
C VAL A 387 -6.52 3.16 13.00
N VAL A 388 -6.70 3.60 14.25
CA VAL A 388 -5.66 4.32 15.01
C VAL A 388 -4.53 3.39 15.39
N ARG A 389 -3.31 3.74 15.00
CA ARG A 389 -2.06 3.04 15.32
C ARG A 389 -0.94 3.98 15.77
N GLN A 390 -1.21 5.27 15.79
CA GLN A 390 -0.30 6.34 16.23
C GLN A 390 -0.86 7.00 17.46
N GLY A 391 0.04 7.46 18.35
CA GLY A 391 -0.38 8.17 19.55
C GLY A 391 -1.03 7.29 20.62
N LEU A 392 -0.87 5.95 20.54
CA LEU A 392 -1.41 5.06 21.56
C LEU A 392 -0.71 5.25 22.91
N PRO A 393 -1.46 5.23 24.04
CA PRO A 393 -0.89 5.31 25.39
C PRO A 393 -0.23 3.98 25.74
N VAL A 394 1.06 4.00 26.12
CA VAL A 394 1.80 2.78 26.39
C VAL A 394 2.59 2.84 27.70
N LYS A 395 2.84 1.64 28.26
CA LYS A 395 3.82 1.35 29.29
C LYS A 395 4.90 0.46 28.73
N VAL A 396 6.11 0.61 29.25
CA VAL A 396 7.24 -0.26 28.92
C VAL A 396 7.87 -0.79 30.20
N ARG A 397 8.19 -2.06 30.19
CA ARG A 397 8.93 -2.70 31.29
C ARG A 397 9.94 -3.71 30.77
N ARG A 398 10.98 -3.95 31.53
CA ARG A 398 11.90 -5.07 31.28
C ARG A 398 11.20 -6.40 31.60
N VAL A 399 11.48 -7.45 30.79
CA VAL A 399 10.94 -8.81 30.97
C VAL A 399 12.02 -9.76 31.45
#